data_2163b617ceaa06848b03e72c60e3a51a
#
_entry.id   2163b617ceaa06848b03e72c60e3a51a
#
_cell.length_a   1.000
_cell.length_b   1.000
_cell.length_c   1.000
_cell.angle_alpha   90.00
_cell.angle_beta   90.00
_cell.angle_gamma   90.00
#
_symmetry.space_group_name_H-M   'P 1'
#
loop_
_entity.id
_entity.type
_entity.pdbx_description
1 polymer ?
#
loop_
_entity_poly.entity_id
_entity_poly.type
_entity_poly.pdbx_seq_one_letter_code
_entity_poly.pdbx_strand_id
1 'polypeptide(L)'
;MPFLLVIPSIDIKYGKTVRVVQDIPELNCSEYGNNPVEMAKIWRAENSKMLHIVDFDAIHGDKSKNVPLLEEICNSVIIPVEFAGGIRSFEEAKNYLDLGVSRIVISTMALENLPEFKKVFETFGPNKIVISLDVIDNEIVIKGRKIKTGILPVAFALKLREIGVERFIVTDVKRNGMMLGPNIELSCSIAQATNAKVTLSGGIRNKDELMDVQACMDIGIDSVIVGRALYENRFPCQKLWRVAELGIFN
;
A
#
# COMPACT_ATOMS: atom_id res chain seq x y z
N MET A 1 18.31 -13.32 8.99
CA MET A 1 17.36 -13.42 7.85
C MET A 1 16.61 -12.10 7.78
N PRO A 2 16.32 -11.55 6.60
CA PRO A 2 15.44 -10.39 6.51
C PRO A 2 14.04 -10.78 7.05
N PHE A 3 13.33 -9.82 7.65
CA PHE A 3 11.99 -10.04 8.19
C PHE A 3 10.96 -9.38 7.29
N LEU A 4 9.78 -10.01 7.19
CA LEU A 4 8.65 -9.45 6.48
C LEU A 4 8.24 -8.11 7.11
N LEU A 5 8.27 -7.03 6.34
CA LEU A 5 7.82 -5.73 6.81
C LEU A 5 6.28 -5.69 6.79
N VAL A 6 5.68 -5.57 7.98
CA VAL A 6 4.23 -5.33 8.10
C VAL A 6 3.96 -3.84 8.10
N ILE A 7 3.10 -3.39 7.20
CA ILE A 7 2.76 -2.00 6.98
C ILE A 7 1.28 -1.79 7.29
N PRO A 8 0.92 -1.10 8.39
CA PRO A 8 -0.46 -0.73 8.66
C PRO A 8 -1.00 0.23 7.58
N SER A 9 -2.23 -0.02 7.11
CA SER A 9 -2.96 0.91 6.25
C SER A 9 -3.82 1.86 7.08
N ILE A 10 -3.79 3.15 6.73
CA ILE A 10 -4.74 4.15 7.19
C ILE A 10 -5.45 4.71 5.97
N ASP A 11 -6.71 4.35 5.84
CA ASP A 11 -7.57 4.77 4.75
C ASP A 11 -8.36 6.01 5.18
N ILE A 12 -8.31 7.10 4.39
CA ILE A 12 -8.85 8.40 4.74
C ILE A 12 -9.99 8.77 3.77
N LYS A 13 -11.11 9.20 4.33
CA LYS A 13 -12.21 9.83 3.59
C LYS A 13 -12.88 10.89 4.45
N TYR A 14 -13.13 12.06 3.84
CA TYR A 14 -13.73 13.22 4.53
C TYR A 14 -12.98 13.63 5.81
N GLY A 15 -11.65 13.53 5.79
CA GLY A 15 -10.79 13.84 6.93
C GLY A 15 -10.82 12.83 8.08
N LYS A 16 -11.42 11.66 7.87
CA LYS A 16 -11.57 10.61 8.89
C LYS A 16 -10.94 9.29 8.43
N THR A 17 -10.52 8.48 9.40
CA THR A 17 -10.22 7.08 9.13
C THR A 17 -11.49 6.32 8.73
N VAL A 18 -11.36 5.43 7.77
CA VAL A 18 -12.48 4.62 7.27
C VAL A 18 -12.11 3.15 7.21
N ARG A 19 -13.10 2.29 7.35
CA ARG A 19 -12.99 0.88 6.99
C ARG A 19 -13.25 0.73 5.51
N VAL A 20 -12.41 -0.03 4.81
CA VAL A 20 -12.61 -0.33 3.40
C VAL A 20 -12.93 -1.80 3.20
N VAL A 21 -14.04 -2.06 2.53
CA VAL A 21 -14.49 -3.41 2.13
C VAL A 21 -14.70 -3.41 0.63
N GLN A 22 -13.89 -4.16 -0.11
CA GLN A 22 -13.94 -4.20 -1.58
C GLN A 22 -13.98 -2.81 -2.24
N ASP A 23 -13.14 -1.90 -1.76
CA ASP A 23 -13.03 -0.51 -2.22
C ASP A 23 -14.19 0.43 -1.84
N ILE A 24 -15.09 0.00 -0.98
CA ILE A 24 -16.15 0.84 -0.44
C ILE A 24 -15.73 1.36 0.93
N PRO A 25 -15.43 2.67 1.08
CA PRO A 25 -15.13 3.24 2.38
C PRO A 25 -16.38 3.37 3.25
N GLU A 26 -16.32 2.77 4.43
CA GLU A 26 -17.39 2.85 5.44
C GLU A 26 -16.97 3.83 6.55
N LEU A 27 -17.82 4.82 6.81
CA LEU A 27 -17.63 5.82 7.84
C LEU A 27 -18.15 5.33 9.22
N ASN A 28 -17.64 5.95 10.29
CA ASN A 28 -18.12 5.77 11.66
C ASN A 28 -17.98 4.33 12.21
N CYS A 29 -16.98 3.61 11.76
CA CYS A 29 -16.58 2.36 12.39
C CYS A 29 -15.78 2.71 13.66
N SER A 30 -16.34 2.45 14.84
CA SER A 30 -15.77 2.88 16.13
C SER A 30 -14.37 2.35 16.40
N GLU A 31 -14.08 1.17 15.94
CA GLU A 31 -12.78 0.51 16.07
C GLU A 31 -11.66 1.19 15.27
N TYR A 32 -12.00 2.02 14.28
CA TYR A 32 -11.02 2.73 13.42
C TYR A 32 -10.67 4.13 13.94
N GLY A 33 -11.39 4.60 14.95
CA GLY A 33 -11.27 6.01 15.40
C GLY A 33 -11.76 6.99 14.31
N ASN A 34 -11.65 8.27 14.59
CA ASN A 34 -12.05 9.31 13.65
C ASN A 34 -10.90 10.19 13.17
N ASN A 35 -9.74 10.09 13.83
CA ASN A 35 -8.59 10.96 13.54
C ASN A 35 -7.42 10.14 12.96
N PRO A 36 -7.08 10.32 11.67
CA PRO A 36 -5.98 9.62 11.04
C PRO A 36 -4.61 9.93 11.65
N VAL A 37 -4.40 11.14 12.18
CA VAL A 37 -3.14 11.51 12.85
C VAL A 37 -2.95 10.73 14.14
N GLU A 38 -3.99 10.65 14.97
CA GLU A 38 -3.95 9.84 16.19
C GLU A 38 -3.76 8.35 15.87
N MET A 39 -4.39 7.87 14.81
CA MET A 39 -4.19 6.49 14.36
C MET A 39 -2.73 6.24 13.91
N ALA A 40 -2.13 7.19 13.20
CA ALA A 40 -0.71 7.10 12.82
C ALA A 40 0.22 7.06 14.05
N LYS A 41 -0.06 7.86 15.07
CA LYS A 41 0.67 7.85 16.35
C LYS A 41 0.50 6.53 17.08
N ILE A 42 -0.71 5.96 17.09
CA ILE A 42 -0.99 4.64 17.69
C ILE A 42 -0.15 3.57 16.99
N TRP A 43 -0.18 3.48 15.65
CA TRP A 43 0.63 2.50 14.93
C TRP A 43 2.13 2.70 15.15
N ARG A 44 2.58 3.96 15.24
CA ARG A 44 3.98 4.24 15.58
C ARG A 44 4.32 3.79 17.00
N ALA A 45 3.45 4.02 17.98
CA ALA A 45 3.63 3.57 19.37
C ALA A 45 3.63 2.05 19.49
N GLU A 46 2.85 1.36 18.66
CA GLU A 46 2.82 -0.10 18.51
C GLU A 46 4.04 -0.65 17.74
N ASN A 47 5.06 0.18 17.47
CA ASN A 47 6.33 -0.18 16.84
C ASN A 47 6.26 -0.43 15.32
N SER A 48 5.26 0.10 14.61
CA SER A 48 5.27 0.09 13.15
C SER A 48 6.53 0.76 12.60
N LYS A 49 7.09 0.23 11.53
CA LYS A 49 8.29 0.77 10.88
C LYS A 49 7.99 1.57 9.62
N MET A 50 6.74 1.53 9.16
CA MET A 50 6.24 2.25 7.99
C MET A 50 4.72 2.33 8.05
N LEU A 51 4.12 3.35 7.43
CA LEU A 51 2.68 3.50 7.25
C LEU A 51 2.32 3.58 5.77
N HIS A 52 1.17 3.00 5.41
CA HIS A 52 0.53 3.13 4.11
C HIS A 52 -0.73 3.99 4.26
N ILE A 53 -0.76 5.16 3.62
CA ILE A 53 -1.89 6.09 3.68
C ILE A 53 -2.61 6.08 2.34
N VAL A 54 -3.92 5.89 2.37
CA VAL A 54 -4.78 5.96 1.18
C VAL A 54 -5.79 7.08 1.32
N ASP A 55 -5.75 8.05 0.41
CA ASP A 55 -6.69 9.16 0.37
C ASP A 55 -7.79 8.92 -0.68
N PHE A 56 -8.97 8.51 -0.21
CA PHE A 56 -10.12 8.23 -1.08
C PHE A 56 -10.75 9.51 -1.65
N ASP A 57 -10.62 10.66 -0.99
CA ASP A 57 -11.09 11.93 -1.55
C ASP A 57 -10.20 12.33 -2.73
N ALA A 58 -8.88 12.23 -2.60
CA ALA A 58 -7.94 12.52 -3.66
C ALA A 58 -8.06 11.55 -4.85
N ILE A 59 -8.29 10.25 -4.60
CA ILE A 59 -8.57 9.26 -5.65
C ILE A 59 -9.79 9.67 -6.48
N HIS A 60 -10.82 10.24 -5.83
CA HIS A 60 -12.07 10.65 -6.48
C HIS A 60 -12.06 12.11 -6.97
N GLY A 61 -10.93 12.83 -6.84
CA GLY A 61 -10.71 14.14 -7.46
C GLY A 61 -10.60 15.32 -6.50
N ASP A 62 -10.91 15.17 -5.20
CA ASP A 62 -10.73 16.22 -4.19
C ASP A 62 -9.35 16.09 -3.52
N LYS A 63 -8.33 16.57 -4.21
CA LYS A 63 -6.91 16.39 -3.83
C LYS A 63 -6.43 17.36 -2.75
N SER A 64 -7.15 18.43 -2.48
CA SER A 64 -6.73 19.45 -1.51
C SER A 64 -7.20 19.16 -0.09
N LYS A 65 -8.26 18.40 0.05
CA LYS A 65 -9.00 18.25 1.30
C LYS A 65 -8.19 17.69 2.46
N ASN A 66 -7.40 16.66 2.18
CA ASN A 66 -6.65 15.92 3.21
C ASN A 66 -5.15 16.26 3.21
N VAL A 67 -4.69 17.23 2.38
CA VAL A 67 -3.29 17.63 2.34
C VAL A 67 -2.76 18.10 3.70
N PRO A 68 -3.44 18.99 4.45
CA PRO A 68 -2.97 19.39 5.78
C PRO A 68 -2.88 18.22 6.75
N LEU A 69 -3.80 17.26 6.64
CA LEU A 69 -3.82 16.06 7.45
C LEU A 69 -2.64 15.14 7.16
N LEU A 70 -2.32 14.95 5.87
CA LEU A 70 -1.16 14.17 5.44
C LEU A 70 0.15 14.79 5.92
N GLU A 71 0.28 16.11 5.82
CA GLU A 71 1.43 16.85 6.34
C GLU A 71 1.57 16.67 7.86
N GLU A 72 0.47 16.78 8.61
CA GLU A 72 0.47 16.54 10.04
C GLU A 72 0.86 15.10 10.40
N ILE A 73 0.39 14.09 9.64
CA ILE A 73 0.82 12.71 9.81
C ILE A 73 2.33 12.60 9.62
N CYS A 74 2.87 13.10 8.50
CA CYS A 74 4.30 13.03 8.20
C CYS A 74 5.17 13.69 9.30
N ASN A 75 4.70 14.81 9.86
CA ASN A 75 5.37 15.52 10.94
C ASN A 75 5.24 14.84 12.32
N SER A 76 4.17 14.06 12.52
CA SER A 76 3.87 13.42 13.82
C SER A 76 4.56 12.08 14.02
N VAL A 77 4.96 11.39 12.94
CA VAL A 77 5.61 10.08 13.00
C VAL A 77 7.00 10.14 12.39
N ILE A 78 7.99 9.57 13.11
CA ILE A 78 9.39 9.54 12.63
C ILE A 78 9.66 8.24 11.87
N ILE A 79 8.68 7.77 11.09
CA ILE A 79 8.79 6.58 10.25
C ILE A 79 8.36 6.90 8.82
N PRO A 80 8.86 6.18 7.82
CA PRO A 80 8.46 6.39 6.44
C PRO A 80 6.95 6.29 6.25
N VAL A 81 6.40 7.24 5.49
CA VAL A 81 5.00 7.26 5.04
C VAL A 81 4.96 6.98 3.55
N GLU A 82 4.21 5.97 3.14
CA GLU A 82 3.85 5.67 1.76
C GLU A 82 2.45 6.19 1.48
N PHE A 83 2.28 6.91 0.39
CA PHE A 83 1.01 7.59 0.09
C PHE A 83 0.41 7.17 -1.25
N ALA A 84 -0.87 6.83 -1.23
CA ALA A 84 -1.71 6.57 -2.39
C ALA A 84 -2.89 7.56 -2.41
N GLY A 85 -3.02 8.36 -3.46
CA GLY A 85 -4.03 9.42 -3.54
C GLY A 85 -4.32 9.87 -4.97
N GLY A 86 -4.44 8.94 -5.92
CA GLY A 86 -4.84 9.28 -7.30
C GLY A 86 -3.88 10.21 -8.04
N ILE A 87 -2.57 10.04 -7.85
CA ILE A 87 -1.50 10.85 -8.46
C ILE A 87 -1.50 10.66 -9.97
N ARG A 88 -1.66 11.76 -10.72
CA ARG A 88 -1.84 11.74 -12.19
C ARG A 88 -0.93 12.70 -12.96
N SER A 89 -0.11 13.50 -12.26
CA SER A 89 0.83 14.44 -12.87
C SER A 89 2.13 14.53 -12.11
N PHE A 90 3.15 15.09 -12.77
CA PHE A 90 4.44 15.36 -12.16
C PHE A 90 4.33 16.35 -10.99
N GLU A 91 3.53 17.40 -11.15
CA GLU A 91 3.34 18.40 -10.09
C GLU A 91 2.69 17.80 -8.84
N GLU A 92 1.71 16.91 -9.02
CA GLU A 92 1.11 16.19 -7.89
C GLU A 92 2.12 15.28 -7.19
N ALA A 93 2.90 14.51 -7.95
CA ALA A 93 3.94 13.66 -7.41
C ALA A 93 4.97 14.47 -6.60
N LYS A 94 5.42 15.59 -7.16
CA LYS A 94 6.34 16.52 -6.51
C LYS A 94 5.74 17.07 -5.21
N ASN A 95 4.51 17.59 -5.27
CA ASN A 95 3.86 18.18 -4.11
C ASN A 95 3.75 17.20 -2.93
N TYR A 96 3.34 15.95 -3.18
CA TYR A 96 3.26 14.96 -2.09
C TYR A 96 4.64 14.59 -1.53
N LEU A 97 5.66 14.48 -2.37
CA LEU A 97 7.03 14.21 -1.89
C LEU A 97 7.59 15.40 -1.09
N ASP A 98 7.29 16.63 -1.47
CA ASP A 98 7.69 17.86 -0.76
C ASP A 98 7.00 17.98 0.62
N LEU A 99 5.80 17.40 0.80
CA LEU A 99 5.12 17.32 2.11
C LEU A 99 5.79 16.36 3.11
N GLY A 100 6.83 15.64 2.69
CA GLY A 100 7.54 14.69 3.57
C GLY A 100 7.13 13.22 3.39
N VAL A 101 6.29 12.91 2.40
CA VAL A 101 5.98 11.53 2.03
C VAL A 101 7.25 10.84 1.54
N SER A 102 7.55 9.68 2.10
CA SER A 102 8.79 8.94 1.79
C SER A 102 8.79 8.33 0.40
N ARG A 103 7.62 7.83 -0.04
CA ARG A 103 7.39 7.30 -1.37
C ARG A 103 5.91 7.39 -1.76
N ILE A 104 5.64 7.52 -3.04
CA ILE A 104 4.30 7.65 -3.61
C ILE A 104 3.91 6.38 -4.37
N VAL A 105 2.61 6.09 -4.34
CA VAL A 105 2.02 4.95 -5.03
C VAL A 105 1.29 5.43 -6.28
N ILE A 106 1.70 4.91 -7.43
CA ILE A 106 1.13 5.22 -8.74
C ILE A 106 0.45 3.99 -9.31
N SER A 107 -0.71 4.16 -9.91
CA SER A 107 -1.46 3.10 -10.61
C SER A 107 -1.89 3.59 -12.01
N THR A 108 -3.01 4.26 -12.12
CA THR A 108 -3.63 4.68 -13.39
C THR A 108 -2.68 5.44 -14.31
N MET A 109 -1.84 6.35 -13.79
CA MET A 109 -0.90 7.14 -14.59
C MET A 109 0.12 6.26 -15.33
N ALA A 110 0.62 5.22 -14.71
CA ALA A 110 1.59 4.32 -15.33
C ALA A 110 1.02 3.58 -16.55
N LEU A 111 -0.30 3.41 -16.62
CA LEU A 111 -0.98 2.77 -17.74
C LEU A 111 -1.49 3.79 -18.78
N GLU A 112 -2.14 4.87 -18.33
CA GLU A 112 -2.85 5.79 -19.24
C GLU A 112 -1.98 6.95 -19.74
N ASN A 113 -0.91 7.32 -19.00
CA ASN A 113 -0.03 8.43 -19.37
C ASN A 113 1.45 8.08 -19.14
N LEU A 114 1.94 7.13 -19.93
CA LEU A 114 3.31 6.64 -19.82
C LEU A 114 4.39 7.73 -19.94
N PRO A 115 4.26 8.76 -20.81
CA PRO A 115 5.23 9.87 -20.87
C PRO A 115 5.33 10.63 -19.54
N GLU A 116 4.21 10.95 -18.92
CA GLU A 116 4.18 11.65 -17.63
C GLU A 116 4.73 10.76 -16.51
N PHE A 117 4.36 9.48 -16.52
CA PHE A 117 4.93 8.50 -15.58
C PHE A 117 6.45 8.41 -15.69
N LYS A 118 7.00 8.33 -16.90
CA LYS A 118 8.44 8.30 -17.14
C LYS A 118 9.13 9.55 -16.59
N LYS A 119 8.57 10.74 -16.85
CA LYS A 119 9.09 12.00 -16.29
C LYS A 119 9.16 11.98 -14.77
N VAL A 120 8.11 11.49 -14.10
CA VAL A 120 8.06 11.33 -12.65
C VAL A 120 9.13 10.33 -12.20
N PHE A 121 9.19 9.18 -12.85
CA PHE A 121 10.09 8.09 -12.48
C PHE A 121 11.57 8.46 -12.64
N GLU A 122 11.93 9.09 -13.76
CA GLU A 122 13.30 9.56 -14.06
C GLU A 122 13.75 10.65 -13.09
N THR A 123 12.81 11.51 -12.63
CA THR A 123 13.15 12.61 -11.71
C THR A 123 13.32 12.12 -10.27
N PHE A 124 12.43 11.30 -9.77
CA PHE A 124 12.42 10.92 -8.34
C PHE A 124 13.08 9.56 -8.07
N GLY A 125 13.24 8.73 -9.08
CA GLY A 125 13.91 7.45 -9.01
C GLY A 125 13.08 6.32 -8.36
N PRO A 126 13.60 5.07 -8.45
CA PRO A 126 12.87 3.87 -8.06
C PRO A 126 12.55 3.77 -6.56
N ASN A 127 13.34 4.43 -5.71
CA ASN A 127 13.13 4.40 -4.26
C ASN A 127 11.92 5.25 -3.81
N LYS A 128 11.49 6.20 -4.62
CA LYS A 128 10.36 7.10 -4.33
C LYS A 128 9.06 6.66 -4.98
N ILE A 129 9.10 5.73 -5.91
CA ILE A 129 7.96 5.33 -6.73
C ILE A 129 7.63 3.85 -6.49
N VAL A 130 6.38 3.59 -6.17
CA VAL A 130 5.80 2.25 -6.07
C VAL A 130 4.62 2.15 -7.03
N ILE A 131 4.50 1.03 -7.72
CA ILE A 131 3.35 0.81 -8.61
C ILE A 131 2.33 -0.09 -7.92
N SER A 132 1.09 0.39 -7.81
CA SER A 132 -0.04 -0.45 -7.39
C SER A 132 -0.64 -1.20 -8.58
N LEU A 133 -0.73 -2.51 -8.41
CA LEU A 133 -1.40 -3.44 -9.31
C LEU A 133 -2.66 -3.95 -8.60
N ASP A 134 -3.77 -3.29 -8.83
CA ASP A 134 -5.08 -3.76 -8.37
C ASP A 134 -5.62 -4.76 -9.39
N VAL A 135 -5.97 -5.97 -8.94
CA VAL A 135 -6.31 -7.10 -9.81
C VAL A 135 -7.69 -7.65 -9.46
N ILE A 136 -8.51 -7.83 -10.48
CA ILE A 136 -9.80 -8.55 -10.42
C ILE A 136 -9.81 -9.59 -11.54
N ASP A 137 -10.03 -10.87 -11.20
CA ASP A 137 -10.11 -11.97 -12.19
C ASP A 137 -8.89 -12.04 -13.11
N ASN A 138 -7.68 -11.90 -12.54
CA ASN A 138 -6.41 -11.89 -13.26
C ASN A 138 -6.28 -10.75 -14.29
N GLU A 139 -6.95 -9.63 -14.07
CA GLU A 139 -6.96 -8.46 -14.92
C GLU A 139 -6.69 -7.19 -14.10
N ILE A 140 -5.82 -6.31 -14.59
CA ILE A 140 -5.54 -5.01 -13.97
C ILE A 140 -6.80 -4.13 -14.02
N VAL A 141 -7.09 -3.51 -12.89
CA VAL A 141 -8.16 -2.50 -12.79
C VAL A 141 -7.58 -1.15 -12.38
N ILE A 142 -8.17 -0.07 -12.89
CA ILE A 142 -7.71 1.31 -12.69
C ILE A 142 -8.86 2.25 -12.32
N LYS A 143 -8.53 3.55 -12.10
CA LYS A 143 -9.50 4.62 -11.76
C LYS A 143 -10.34 4.31 -10.53
N GLY A 144 -9.66 3.95 -9.43
CA GLY A 144 -10.35 3.50 -8.21
C GLY A 144 -11.15 2.21 -8.49
N ARG A 145 -10.51 1.27 -9.20
CA ARG A 145 -11.04 -0.09 -9.49
C ARG A 145 -12.32 -0.14 -10.33
N LYS A 146 -12.67 0.97 -11.01
CA LYS A 146 -13.90 1.09 -11.79
C LYS A 146 -13.78 0.55 -13.22
N ILE A 147 -12.56 0.47 -13.75
CA ILE A 147 -12.32 0.10 -15.14
C ILE A 147 -11.42 -1.14 -15.19
N LYS A 148 -11.91 -2.20 -15.81
CA LYS A 148 -11.12 -3.35 -16.24
C LYS A 148 -10.38 -3.02 -17.53
N THR A 149 -9.13 -3.41 -17.62
CA THR A 149 -8.25 -2.99 -18.73
C THR A 149 -8.00 -4.06 -19.78
N GLY A 150 -8.38 -5.30 -19.53
CA GLY A 150 -8.02 -6.46 -20.37
C GLY A 150 -6.54 -6.84 -20.26
N ILE A 151 -5.77 -6.23 -19.36
CA ILE A 151 -4.32 -6.43 -19.27
C ILE A 151 -3.98 -7.38 -18.13
N LEU A 152 -3.18 -8.38 -18.41
CA LEU A 152 -2.68 -9.33 -17.41
C LEU A 152 -1.66 -8.64 -16.48
N PRO A 153 -1.73 -8.86 -15.15
CA PRO A 153 -0.85 -8.19 -14.19
C PRO A 153 0.63 -8.46 -14.41
N VAL A 154 1.02 -9.70 -14.70
CA VAL A 154 2.41 -10.06 -14.98
C VAL A 154 2.94 -9.36 -16.24
N ALA A 155 2.15 -9.30 -17.30
CA ALA A 155 2.54 -8.65 -18.55
C ALA A 155 2.76 -7.14 -18.36
N PHE A 156 1.91 -6.50 -17.56
CA PHE A 156 2.05 -5.08 -17.25
C PHE A 156 3.26 -4.82 -16.34
N ALA A 157 3.44 -5.64 -15.32
CA ALA A 157 4.58 -5.54 -14.42
C ALA A 157 5.92 -5.68 -15.15
N LEU A 158 6.04 -6.59 -16.10
CA LEU A 158 7.23 -6.77 -16.93
C LEU A 158 7.54 -5.49 -17.74
N LYS A 159 6.56 -4.88 -18.39
CA LYS A 159 6.74 -3.61 -19.12
C LYS A 159 7.24 -2.48 -18.22
N LEU A 160 6.74 -2.40 -17.00
CA LEU A 160 7.18 -1.41 -16.03
C LEU A 160 8.57 -1.72 -15.48
N ARG A 161 8.90 -3.00 -15.37
CA ARG A 161 10.27 -3.43 -14.98
C ARG A 161 11.32 -3.01 -16.01
N GLU A 162 11.00 -3.04 -17.31
CA GLU A 162 11.87 -2.52 -18.39
C GLU A 162 12.15 -1.02 -18.23
N ILE A 163 11.22 -0.25 -17.65
CA ILE A 163 11.42 1.17 -17.34
C ILE A 163 12.30 1.38 -16.09
N GLY A 164 12.49 0.33 -15.28
CA GLY A 164 13.29 0.37 -14.07
C GLY A 164 12.50 0.30 -12.76
N VAL A 165 11.19 0.06 -12.81
CA VAL A 165 10.37 -0.09 -11.60
C VAL A 165 10.88 -1.26 -10.76
N GLU A 166 11.14 -1.02 -9.48
CA GLU A 166 11.74 -2.00 -8.55
C GLU A 166 10.77 -2.52 -7.49
N ARG A 167 9.59 -1.89 -7.35
CA ARG A 167 8.62 -2.30 -6.33
C ARG A 167 7.18 -2.21 -6.83
N PHE A 168 6.43 -3.26 -6.52
CA PHE A 168 4.98 -3.34 -6.78
C PHE A 168 4.21 -3.57 -5.48
N ILE A 169 3.03 -2.94 -5.34
CA ILE A 169 1.98 -3.35 -4.41
C ILE A 169 0.99 -4.18 -5.21
N VAL A 170 0.73 -5.40 -4.78
CA VAL A 170 -0.20 -6.32 -5.48
C VAL A 170 -1.42 -6.54 -4.61
N THR A 171 -2.58 -6.11 -5.10
CA THR A 171 -3.86 -6.23 -4.39
C THR A 171 -4.83 -7.10 -5.19
N ASP A 172 -5.23 -8.24 -4.62
CA ASP A 172 -6.45 -8.93 -5.07
C ASP A 172 -7.67 -8.19 -4.48
N VAL A 173 -8.37 -7.46 -5.34
CA VAL A 173 -9.48 -6.59 -4.92
C VAL A 173 -10.64 -7.39 -4.31
N LYS A 174 -10.89 -8.61 -4.79
CA LYS A 174 -11.94 -9.47 -4.25
C LYS A 174 -11.67 -9.92 -2.81
N ARG A 175 -10.41 -9.92 -2.40
CA ARG A 175 -9.98 -10.29 -1.04
C ARG A 175 -9.76 -9.06 -0.14
N ASN A 176 -9.63 -7.87 -0.74
CA ASN A 176 -9.35 -6.64 0.01
C ASN A 176 -10.48 -6.31 1.00
N GLY A 177 -10.12 -6.16 2.28
CA GLY A 177 -11.08 -5.90 3.37
C GLY A 177 -11.98 -7.07 3.73
N MET A 178 -11.91 -8.20 3.04
CA MET A 178 -12.81 -9.35 3.23
C MET A 178 -12.30 -10.35 4.27
N MET A 179 -11.01 -10.30 4.61
CA MET A 179 -10.37 -11.30 5.49
C MET A 179 -10.66 -12.75 5.03
N LEU A 180 -10.44 -13.02 3.74
CA LEU A 180 -10.61 -14.34 3.11
C LEU A 180 -9.28 -15.07 2.87
N GLY A 181 -8.20 -14.54 3.39
CA GLY A 181 -6.82 -14.96 3.12
C GLY A 181 -6.21 -14.18 1.96
N PRO A 182 -4.87 -13.99 1.97
CA PRO A 182 -4.14 -13.26 0.92
C PRO A 182 -4.07 -14.09 -0.37
N ASN A 183 -3.87 -13.41 -1.51
CA ASN A 183 -3.53 -14.06 -2.78
C ASN A 183 -2.01 -14.11 -2.94
N ILE A 184 -1.38 -15.07 -2.26
CA ILE A 184 0.08 -15.25 -2.28
C ILE A 184 0.55 -15.62 -3.68
N GLU A 185 -0.16 -16.49 -4.39
CA GLU A 185 0.19 -16.97 -5.72
C GLU A 185 0.32 -15.81 -6.72
N LEU A 186 -0.63 -14.89 -6.75
CA LEU A 186 -0.59 -13.70 -7.60
C LEU A 186 0.64 -12.85 -7.30
N SER A 187 0.94 -12.61 -6.03
CA SER A 187 2.10 -11.81 -5.61
C SER A 187 3.42 -12.50 -5.96
N CYS A 188 3.52 -13.82 -5.76
CA CYS A 188 4.67 -14.63 -6.14
C CYS A 188 4.90 -14.60 -7.65
N SER A 189 3.84 -14.74 -8.46
CA SER A 189 3.97 -14.74 -9.93
C SER A 189 4.56 -13.44 -10.46
N ILE A 190 4.18 -12.29 -9.88
CA ILE A 190 4.72 -10.99 -10.24
C ILE A 190 6.18 -10.85 -9.77
N ALA A 191 6.47 -11.24 -8.52
CA ALA A 191 7.83 -11.17 -7.98
C ALA A 191 8.82 -12.03 -8.80
N GLN A 192 8.46 -13.27 -9.11
CA GLN A 192 9.26 -14.19 -9.90
C GLN A 192 9.49 -13.69 -11.33
N ALA A 193 8.43 -13.22 -11.99
CA ALA A 193 8.53 -12.77 -13.38
C ALA A 193 9.38 -11.51 -13.52
N THR A 194 9.30 -10.57 -12.54
CA THR A 194 9.95 -9.26 -12.64
C THR A 194 11.29 -9.18 -11.91
N ASN A 195 11.57 -10.10 -11.00
CA ASN A 195 12.66 -9.99 -10.02
C ASN A 195 12.64 -8.64 -9.27
N ALA A 196 11.43 -8.11 -9.04
CA ALA A 196 11.20 -6.88 -8.27
C ALA A 196 10.71 -7.22 -6.87
N LYS A 197 10.78 -6.24 -5.96
CA LYS A 197 10.18 -6.35 -4.63
C LYS A 197 8.67 -6.23 -4.72
N VAL A 198 7.97 -7.08 -3.99
CA VAL A 198 6.51 -7.07 -3.93
C VAL A 198 6.02 -6.85 -2.51
N THR A 199 5.12 -5.90 -2.36
CA THR A 199 4.29 -5.70 -1.18
C THR A 199 2.94 -6.38 -1.43
N LEU A 200 2.64 -7.45 -0.72
CA LEU A 200 1.33 -8.10 -0.80
C LEU A 200 0.28 -7.23 -0.08
N SER A 201 -0.88 -7.04 -0.66
CA SER A 201 -1.96 -6.22 -0.08
C SER A 201 -3.29 -6.94 -0.14
N GLY A 202 -4.02 -6.88 1.00
CA GLY A 202 -5.38 -7.40 1.13
C GLY A 202 -5.50 -8.86 1.56
N GLY A 203 -6.59 -9.14 2.26
CA GLY A 203 -7.02 -10.49 2.62
C GLY A 203 -6.49 -11.05 3.95
N ILE A 204 -5.41 -10.55 4.50
CA ILE A 204 -4.80 -11.06 5.75
C ILE A 204 -5.82 -11.09 6.89
N ARG A 205 -5.91 -12.23 7.59
CA ARG A 205 -6.83 -12.49 8.71
C ARG A 205 -6.14 -12.69 10.05
N ASN A 206 -4.97 -13.34 10.03
CA ASN A 206 -4.33 -13.84 11.24
C ASN A 206 -2.81 -13.98 11.06
N LYS A 207 -2.15 -14.40 12.15
CA LYS A 207 -0.70 -14.58 12.21
C LYS A 207 -0.20 -15.68 11.27
N ASP A 208 -0.93 -16.77 11.11
CA ASP A 208 -0.47 -17.91 10.32
C ASP A 208 -0.32 -17.52 8.85
N GLU A 209 -1.25 -16.73 8.33
CA GLU A 209 -1.16 -16.17 6.98
C GLU A 209 0.02 -15.20 6.80
N LEU A 210 0.41 -14.47 7.84
CA LEU A 210 1.63 -13.67 7.79
C LEU A 210 2.88 -14.55 7.72
N MET A 211 2.89 -15.69 8.41
CA MET A 211 3.98 -16.67 8.31
C MET A 211 4.05 -17.31 6.91
N ASP A 212 2.89 -17.58 6.29
CA ASP A 212 2.83 -18.07 4.91
C ASP A 212 3.41 -17.04 3.92
N VAL A 213 3.08 -15.75 4.10
CA VAL A 213 3.66 -14.67 3.29
C VAL A 213 5.16 -14.54 3.56
N GLN A 214 5.60 -14.65 4.81
CA GLN A 214 7.02 -14.58 5.17
C GLN A 214 7.83 -15.71 4.53
N ALA A 215 7.26 -16.91 4.36
CA ALA A 215 7.90 -18.02 3.66
C ALA A 215 8.18 -17.72 2.17
N CYS A 216 7.57 -16.68 1.61
CA CYS A 216 7.76 -16.25 0.23
C CYS A 216 8.78 -15.10 0.07
N MET A 217 9.52 -14.73 1.13
CA MET A 217 10.48 -13.63 1.07
C MET A 217 11.61 -13.87 0.07
N ASP A 218 12.11 -15.08 -0.03
CA ASP A 218 13.15 -15.44 -0.99
C ASP A 218 12.70 -15.33 -2.44
N ILE A 219 11.37 -15.32 -2.67
CA ILE A 219 10.76 -15.11 -3.99
C ILE A 219 10.72 -13.61 -4.35
N GLY A 220 10.76 -12.71 -3.35
CA GLY A 220 10.73 -11.26 -3.53
C GLY A 220 9.56 -10.55 -2.83
N ILE A 221 8.70 -11.26 -2.07
CA ILE A 221 7.68 -10.63 -1.25
C ILE A 221 8.33 -10.19 0.07
N ASP A 222 8.70 -8.92 0.20
CA ASP A 222 9.43 -8.41 1.37
C ASP A 222 8.54 -7.64 2.37
N SER A 223 7.31 -7.38 2.00
CA SER A 223 6.39 -6.59 2.82
C SER A 223 4.92 -6.95 2.60
N VAL A 224 4.08 -6.60 3.56
CA VAL A 224 2.64 -6.83 3.52
C VAL A 224 1.89 -5.61 4.08
N ILE A 225 0.87 -5.16 3.38
CA ILE A 225 -0.05 -4.13 3.87
C ILE A 225 -1.20 -4.81 4.58
N VAL A 226 -1.44 -4.41 5.83
CA VAL A 226 -2.51 -4.93 6.66
C VAL A 226 -3.39 -3.79 7.14
N GLY A 227 -4.66 -3.83 6.80
CA GLY A 227 -5.68 -2.88 7.24
C GLY A 227 -6.58 -3.53 8.29
N ARG A 228 -7.76 -3.97 7.87
CA ARG A 228 -8.88 -4.43 8.69
C ARG A 228 -8.49 -5.38 9.85
N ALA A 229 -7.62 -6.35 9.61
CA ALA A 229 -7.23 -7.32 10.62
C ALA A 229 -6.48 -6.70 11.82
N LEU A 230 -5.74 -5.59 11.61
CA LEU A 230 -5.12 -4.83 12.70
C LEU A 230 -6.15 -4.07 13.52
N TYR A 231 -7.06 -3.36 12.87
CA TYR A 231 -8.12 -2.60 13.54
C TYR A 231 -9.09 -3.51 14.34
N GLU A 232 -9.39 -4.69 13.83
CA GLU A 232 -10.23 -5.68 14.49
C GLU A 232 -9.48 -6.56 15.50
N ASN A 233 -8.24 -6.20 15.85
CA ASN A 233 -7.41 -6.92 16.84
C ASN A 233 -7.31 -8.45 16.59
N ARG A 234 -7.25 -8.86 15.31
CA ARG A 234 -7.15 -10.28 14.93
C ARG A 234 -5.82 -10.91 15.33
N PHE A 235 -4.83 -10.10 15.59
CA PHE A 235 -3.57 -10.49 16.22
C PHE A 235 -3.05 -9.33 17.08
N PRO A 236 -2.43 -9.64 18.24
CA PRO A 236 -1.85 -8.60 19.08
C PRO A 236 -0.70 -7.92 18.33
N CYS A 237 -0.82 -6.63 18.01
CA CYS A 237 0.22 -5.88 17.33
C CYS A 237 1.59 -6.03 18.01
N GLN A 238 1.63 -5.98 19.35
CA GLN A 238 2.86 -6.19 20.12
C GLN A 238 3.55 -7.52 19.85
N LYS A 239 2.81 -8.62 19.65
CA LYS A 239 3.39 -9.91 19.30
C LYS A 239 3.89 -9.96 17.87
N LEU A 240 3.18 -9.30 16.95
CA LEU A 240 3.56 -9.22 15.54
C LEU A 240 4.92 -8.53 15.37
N TRP A 241 5.08 -7.37 16.01
CA TRP A 241 6.32 -6.60 15.93
C TRP A 241 7.47 -7.29 16.67
N ARG A 242 7.20 -7.96 17.79
CA ARG A 242 8.21 -8.72 18.55
C ARG A 242 8.71 -9.95 17.79
N VAL A 243 7.89 -10.62 17.01
CA VAL A 243 8.36 -11.72 16.14
C VAL A 243 9.34 -11.21 15.10
N ALA A 244 9.12 -10.01 14.56
CA ALA A 244 10.08 -9.37 13.66
C ALA A 244 11.39 -8.95 14.38
N GLU A 245 11.33 -8.62 15.67
CA GLU A 245 12.49 -8.19 16.48
C GLU A 245 13.29 -9.36 17.07
N LEU A 246 12.68 -10.51 17.30
CA LEU A 246 13.35 -11.70 17.88
C LEU A 246 14.56 -12.19 17.08
N GLY A 247 14.68 -11.80 15.82
CA GLY A 247 15.86 -12.10 15.01
C GLY A 247 16.95 -11.04 15.06
N ILE A 248 16.71 -9.90 15.71
CA ILE A 248 17.69 -8.80 15.81
C ILE A 248 18.51 -8.91 17.10
N PHE A 249 18.02 -9.61 18.10
CA PHE A 249 18.59 -9.69 19.46
C PHE A 249 19.05 -11.10 19.89
N ASN A 250 19.18 -12.03 18.95
CA ASN A 250 19.78 -13.35 19.20
C ASN A 250 21.15 -13.46 18.52
#